data_d6d239d41a07a72dc8e848ff3acf05d5
#
_entry.id   d6d239d41a07a72dc8e848ff3acf05d5
#
_cell.length_a   1.000
_cell.length_b   1.000
_cell.length_c   1.000
_cell.angle_alpha   90.00
_cell.angle_beta   90.00
_cell.angle_gamma   90.00
#
_symmetry.space_group_name_H-M   'P 1'
#
loop_
_entity.id
_entity.type
_entity.pdbx_description
1 polymer ?
#
loop_
_entity_poly.entity_id
_entity_poly.type
_entity_poly.pdbx_seq_one_letter_code
_entity_poly.pdbx_strand_id
1 'polypeptide(L)'
;MSDVKKQHYVPRFYLKSFTNQDGFLYAVKREPSGLGRIFQTKPEGICFEKYLHEVKRRTPIDRERFIEQGSAEKALSKMENDLAYDYRLLIEHLDAGVFSDTDETCELLERLILLISLLLVRSPKYLKRVRSNAASYAVELEAEGFLTEADRKEMDAEGFGEEFESIVELAIQDAALFKFCEGAPLHSLVSLMLRMDCGFFVAPEGSEFITSSLPIFPEWSDIQESDPYSIYFPLSPRYGVVLKQRSENDRLVSISHIDGSAVDVQGP
;
A
#
# COMPACT_ATOMS: atom_id res chain seq x y z
N MET A 1 -4.85 14.17 -22.68
CA MET A 1 -4.81 12.99 -21.77
C MET A 1 -6.03 13.03 -20.89
N SER A 2 -6.76 11.94 -20.71
CA SER A 2 -7.93 11.91 -19.83
C SER A 2 -7.44 12.04 -18.39
N ASP A 3 -7.97 13.03 -17.72
CA ASP A 3 -7.70 13.35 -16.32
C ASP A 3 -8.22 12.22 -15.44
N VAL A 4 -7.35 11.35 -14.92
CA VAL A 4 -7.75 10.24 -14.04
C VAL A 4 -8.10 10.81 -12.67
N LYS A 5 -9.35 11.27 -12.53
CA LYS A 5 -9.85 11.88 -11.30
C LYS A 5 -9.92 10.89 -10.12
N LYS A 6 -10.25 9.62 -10.41
CA LYS A 6 -10.37 8.56 -9.40
C LYS A 6 -9.07 7.80 -9.31
N GLN A 7 -8.36 7.96 -8.21
CA GLN A 7 -7.09 7.32 -7.94
C GLN A 7 -7.27 6.28 -6.85
N HIS A 8 -7.05 5.00 -7.21
CA HIS A 8 -7.28 3.90 -6.31
C HIS A 8 -6.08 3.72 -5.36
N TYR A 9 -6.35 3.62 -4.06
CA TYR A 9 -5.34 3.27 -3.06
C TYR A 9 -5.27 1.77 -2.75
N VAL A 10 -6.29 1.00 -3.17
CA VAL A 10 -6.23 -0.46 -3.26
C VAL A 10 -6.33 -0.83 -4.73
N PRO A 11 -5.35 -1.55 -5.30
CA PRO A 11 -5.32 -1.89 -6.72
C PRO A 11 -6.56 -2.66 -7.16
N ARG A 12 -7.08 -2.31 -8.34
CA ARG A 12 -8.29 -2.98 -8.88
C ARG A 12 -8.07 -4.45 -9.16
N PHE A 13 -6.85 -4.86 -9.56
CA PHE A 13 -6.58 -6.28 -9.80
C PHE A 13 -6.70 -7.11 -8.51
N TYR A 14 -6.25 -6.57 -7.38
CA TYR A 14 -6.40 -7.19 -6.08
C TYR A 14 -7.88 -7.28 -5.66
N LEU A 15 -8.64 -6.20 -5.79
CA LEU A 15 -10.08 -6.20 -5.49
C LEU A 15 -10.87 -7.19 -6.35
N LYS A 16 -10.45 -7.42 -7.60
CA LYS A 16 -11.06 -8.40 -8.49
C LYS A 16 -11.02 -9.83 -7.97
N SER A 17 -10.01 -10.19 -7.17
CA SER A 17 -9.91 -11.52 -6.56
C SER A 17 -11.01 -11.80 -5.54
N PHE A 18 -11.70 -10.77 -5.05
CA PHE A 18 -12.81 -10.87 -4.11
C PHE A 18 -14.18 -10.63 -4.75
N THR A 19 -14.25 -10.58 -6.07
CA THR A 19 -15.54 -10.45 -6.77
C THR A 19 -16.22 -11.81 -6.93
N ASN A 20 -17.55 -11.77 -6.95
CA ASN A 20 -18.33 -12.93 -7.38
C ASN A 20 -18.16 -13.19 -8.89
N GLN A 21 -18.81 -14.24 -9.41
CA GLN A 21 -18.75 -14.63 -10.84
C GLN A 21 -19.25 -13.54 -11.80
N ASP A 22 -20.12 -12.64 -11.35
CA ASP A 22 -20.62 -11.50 -12.13
C ASP A 22 -19.70 -10.27 -12.04
N GLY A 23 -18.56 -10.37 -11.33
CA GLY A 23 -17.57 -9.30 -11.16
C GLY A 23 -17.97 -8.23 -10.15
N PHE A 24 -18.85 -8.54 -9.20
CA PHE A 24 -19.26 -7.64 -8.13
C PHE A 24 -18.66 -8.02 -6.79
N LEU A 25 -18.38 -6.99 -5.99
CA LEU A 25 -18.03 -7.06 -4.58
C LEU A 25 -19.28 -6.79 -3.72
N TYR A 26 -19.36 -7.47 -2.58
CA TYR A 26 -20.26 -7.08 -1.49
C TYR A 26 -19.44 -6.32 -0.46
N ALA A 27 -19.78 -5.07 -0.23
CA ALA A 27 -19.04 -4.17 0.62
C ALA A 27 -19.92 -3.56 1.72
N VAL A 28 -19.29 -3.25 2.84
CA VAL A 28 -19.93 -2.54 3.95
C VAL A 28 -19.04 -1.39 4.38
N LYS A 29 -19.63 -0.24 4.68
CA LYS A 29 -18.93 0.88 5.31
C LYS A 29 -18.98 0.74 6.82
N ARG A 30 -17.85 1.02 7.48
CA ARG A 30 -17.86 1.27 8.93
C ARG A 30 -18.40 2.69 9.18
N GLU A 31 -19.42 2.79 9.96
CA GLU A 31 -20.05 4.03 10.41
C GLU A 31 -19.79 4.23 11.91
N PRO A 32 -19.92 5.45 12.44
CA PRO A 32 -19.75 5.68 13.89
C PRO A 32 -20.69 4.83 14.76
N SER A 33 -21.85 4.44 14.23
CA SER A 33 -22.85 3.58 14.89
C SER A 33 -22.56 2.07 14.75
N GLY A 34 -21.49 1.67 14.03
CA GLY A 34 -21.15 0.28 13.77
C GLY A 34 -21.01 -0.04 12.28
N LEU A 35 -21.40 -1.23 11.87
CA LEU A 35 -21.41 -1.61 10.46
C LEU A 35 -22.65 -1.06 9.77
N GLY A 36 -22.42 -0.36 8.66
CA GLY A 36 -23.48 0.16 7.80
C GLY A 36 -24.17 -0.94 7.00
N ARG A 37 -25.01 -0.52 6.06
CA ARG A 37 -25.71 -1.44 5.15
C ARG A 37 -24.75 -2.06 4.14
N ILE A 38 -24.89 -3.36 3.89
CA ILE A 38 -24.20 -4.07 2.80
C ILE A 38 -24.72 -3.55 1.45
N PHE A 39 -23.79 -3.25 0.54
CA PHE A 39 -24.11 -2.83 -0.83
C PHE A 39 -23.24 -3.58 -1.84
N GLN A 40 -23.75 -3.71 -3.05
CA GLN A 40 -23.05 -4.33 -4.17
C GLN A 40 -22.34 -3.26 -5.01
N THR A 41 -21.12 -3.51 -5.42
CA THR A 41 -20.33 -2.58 -6.24
C THR A 41 -19.30 -3.32 -7.10
N LYS A 42 -18.75 -2.63 -8.09
CA LYS A 42 -17.58 -3.11 -8.85
C LYS A 42 -16.28 -2.58 -8.23
N PRO A 43 -15.12 -3.23 -8.49
CA PRO A 43 -13.82 -2.74 -8.01
C PRO A 43 -13.54 -1.26 -8.33
N GLU A 44 -14.03 -0.76 -9.46
CA GLU A 44 -13.88 0.64 -9.87
C GLU A 44 -14.70 1.63 -9.01
N GLY A 45 -15.62 1.13 -8.20
CA GLY A 45 -16.54 1.91 -7.38
C GLY A 45 -16.11 2.12 -5.94
N ILE A 46 -15.01 1.50 -5.49
CA ILE A 46 -14.54 1.56 -4.10
C ILE A 46 -13.03 1.78 -4.01
N CYS A 47 -12.55 2.08 -2.81
CA CYS A 47 -11.13 2.20 -2.47
C CYS A 47 -10.37 3.19 -3.38
N PHE A 48 -11.02 4.32 -3.69
CA PHE A 48 -10.42 5.44 -4.42
C PHE A 48 -10.74 6.78 -3.75
N GLU A 49 -9.87 7.74 -3.96
CA GLU A 49 -10.13 9.15 -3.70
C GLU A 49 -9.88 9.98 -4.96
N LYS A 50 -10.51 11.15 -5.03
CA LYS A 50 -10.25 12.06 -6.15
C LYS A 50 -8.92 12.78 -5.92
N TYR A 51 -8.03 12.66 -6.90
CA TYR A 51 -6.73 13.33 -6.86
C TYR A 51 -5.89 12.99 -5.62
N LEU A 52 -5.95 11.72 -5.18
CA LEU A 52 -5.26 11.26 -3.98
C LEU A 52 -3.74 11.50 -4.03
N HIS A 53 -3.12 11.25 -5.17
CA HIS A 53 -1.67 11.35 -5.38
C HIS A 53 -1.24 12.70 -5.95
N GLU A 54 -2.17 13.64 -6.13
CA GLU A 54 -1.88 14.95 -6.69
C GLU A 54 -1.57 15.96 -5.58
N VAL A 55 -0.49 16.70 -5.73
CA VAL A 55 -0.13 17.80 -4.84
C VAL A 55 -0.67 19.11 -5.44
N LYS A 56 -1.47 19.82 -4.66
CA LYS A 56 -2.08 21.08 -5.11
C LYS A 56 -1.05 22.20 -5.12
N ARG A 57 -1.13 23.06 -6.12
CA ARG A 57 -0.47 24.35 -6.07
C ARG A 57 -1.12 25.26 -5.03
N ARG A 58 -0.32 26.04 -4.33
CA ARG A 58 -0.80 27.09 -3.41
C ARG A 58 -1.31 28.29 -4.18
N THR A 59 -0.59 28.67 -5.20
CA THR A 59 -0.95 29.73 -6.15
C THR A 59 -1.25 29.13 -7.51
N PRO A 60 -2.52 28.98 -7.91
CA PRO A 60 -2.84 28.50 -9.24
C PRO A 60 -2.41 29.55 -10.27
N ILE A 61 -1.32 29.24 -10.98
CA ILE A 61 -0.90 29.99 -12.16
C ILE A 61 -1.68 29.41 -13.34
N ASP A 62 -2.48 30.21 -13.97
CA ASP A 62 -3.33 29.95 -15.13
C ASP A 62 -4.24 28.72 -15.05
N ARG A 63 -4.35 27.72 -15.34
CA ARG A 63 -5.27 26.57 -15.25
C ARG A 63 -4.69 25.37 -14.53
N GLU A 64 -3.44 25.45 -14.13
CA GLU A 64 -2.76 24.34 -13.50
C GLU A 64 -3.07 24.32 -12.01
N ARG A 65 -3.91 23.37 -11.62
CA ARG A 65 -4.32 23.16 -10.23
C ARG A 65 -3.32 22.38 -9.40
N PHE A 66 -2.48 21.58 -10.05
CA PHE A 66 -1.55 20.65 -9.43
C PHE A 66 -0.14 20.84 -9.96
N ILE A 67 0.83 20.45 -9.13
CA ILE A 67 2.22 20.27 -9.58
C ILE A 67 2.26 18.89 -10.25
N GLU A 68 2.78 18.73 -11.41
CA GLU A 68 2.94 17.44 -12.10
C GLU A 68 1.69 16.52 -12.12
N GLN A 69 0.58 17.02 -12.58
CA GLN A 69 -0.66 16.28 -12.64
C GLN A 69 -0.54 14.94 -13.39
N GLY A 70 -0.91 13.83 -12.73
CA GLY A 70 -0.99 12.48 -13.30
C GLY A 70 0.36 11.73 -13.36
N SER A 71 1.47 12.29 -12.89
CA SER A 71 2.76 11.62 -12.89
C SER A 71 2.79 10.40 -11.95
N ALA A 72 2.35 10.59 -10.72
CA ALA A 72 2.27 9.53 -9.72
C ALA A 72 1.33 8.40 -10.14
N GLU A 73 0.15 8.73 -10.66
CA GLU A 73 -0.82 7.73 -11.13
C GLU A 73 -0.29 6.90 -12.31
N LYS A 74 0.45 7.54 -13.23
CA LYS A 74 1.09 6.85 -14.35
C LYS A 74 2.16 5.88 -13.88
N ALA A 75 2.98 6.27 -12.92
CA ALA A 75 4.03 5.44 -12.34
C ALA A 75 3.41 4.25 -11.58
N LEU A 76 2.41 4.49 -10.74
CA LEU A 76 1.68 3.45 -10.01
C LEU A 76 1.00 2.46 -10.97
N SER A 77 0.35 2.94 -12.03
CA SER A 77 -0.30 2.08 -13.02
C SER A 77 0.67 1.14 -13.72
N LYS A 78 1.91 1.58 -13.97
CA LYS A 78 2.95 0.71 -14.54
C LYS A 78 3.33 -0.39 -13.55
N MET A 79 3.61 -0.03 -12.29
CA MET A 79 3.94 -1.01 -11.24
C MET A 79 2.78 -2.00 -11.01
N GLU A 80 1.54 -1.53 -11.02
CA GLU A 80 0.36 -2.38 -10.85
C GLU A 80 0.19 -3.40 -11.98
N ASN A 81 0.55 -3.06 -13.21
CA ASN A 81 0.47 -4.00 -14.33
C ASN A 81 1.44 -5.18 -14.15
N ASP A 82 2.67 -4.89 -13.71
CA ASP A 82 3.66 -5.91 -13.44
C ASP A 82 3.22 -6.77 -12.25
N LEU A 83 2.85 -6.15 -11.13
CA LEU A 83 2.37 -6.84 -9.93
C LEU A 83 1.09 -7.65 -10.17
N ALA A 84 0.20 -7.24 -11.08
CA ALA A 84 -1.02 -7.97 -11.38
C ALA A 84 -0.77 -9.31 -12.08
N TYR A 85 0.31 -9.40 -12.85
CA TYR A 85 0.72 -10.67 -13.46
C TYR A 85 1.28 -11.62 -12.39
N ASP A 86 2.25 -11.15 -11.60
CA ASP A 86 2.90 -11.94 -10.56
C ASP A 86 1.91 -12.41 -9.49
N TYR A 87 0.95 -11.56 -9.14
CA TYR A 87 -0.13 -11.89 -8.19
C TYR A 87 -1.03 -13.03 -8.71
N ARG A 88 -1.39 -13.03 -9.99
CA ARG A 88 -2.18 -14.13 -10.57
C ARG A 88 -1.39 -15.43 -10.58
N LEU A 89 -0.13 -15.37 -10.99
CA LEU A 89 0.75 -16.54 -11.01
C LEU A 89 0.91 -17.14 -9.60
N LEU A 90 1.05 -16.29 -8.57
CA LEU A 90 1.06 -16.74 -7.17
C LEU A 90 -0.21 -17.51 -6.79
N ILE A 91 -1.38 -17.01 -7.15
CA ILE A 91 -2.66 -17.70 -6.86
C ILE A 91 -2.74 -19.03 -7.64
N GLU A 92 -2.30 -19.07 -8.88
CA GLU A 92 -2.25 -20.29 -9.69
C GLU A 92 -1.33 -21.35 -9.06
N HIS A 93 -0.17 -20.96 -8.54
CA HIS A 93 0.73 -21.87 -7.82
C HIS A 93 0.10 -22.41 -6.52
N LEU A 94 -0.61 -21.55 -5.78
CA LEU A 94 -1.33 -21.98 -4.58
C LEU A 94 -2.47 -22.94 -4.92
N ASP A 95 -3.22 -22.71 -6.01
CA ASP A 95 -4.28 -23.59 -6.47
C ASP A 95 -3.76 -24.95 -6.96
N ALA A 96 -2.59 -24.96 -7.58
CA ALA A 96 -1.94 -26.18 -8.04
C ALA A 96 -1.28 -26.97 -6.88
N GLY A 97 -1.15 -26.37 -5.68
CA GLY A 97 -0.41 -26.95 -4.56
C GLY A 97 1.10 -27.08 -4.82
N VAL A 98 1.61 -26.36 -5.81
CA VAL A 98 3.02 -26.37 -6.24
C VAL A 98 3.69 -25.13 -5.68
N PHE A 99 3.99 -25.16 -4.39
CA PHE A 99 4.78 -24.13 -3.76
C PHE A 99 6.06 -24.79 -3.25
N SER A 100 7.14 -24.69 -4.01
CA SER A 100 8.44 -25.26 -3.67
C SER A 100 9.46 -24.14 -3.55
N ASP A 101 10.52 -24.38 -2.81
CA ASP A 101 11.64 -23.44 -2.61
C ASP A 101 12.44 -23.34 -3.93
N THR A 102 11.92 -22.59 -4.89
CA THR A 102 12.53 -22.31 -6.19
C THR A 102 12.78 -20.82 -6.35
N ASP A 103 13.69 -20.44 -7.24
CA ASP A 103 13.97 -19.03 -7.56
C ASP A 103 12.68 -18.29 -7.99
N GLU A 104 11.83 -18.93 -8.80
CA GLU A 104 10.54 -18.37 -9.23
C GLU A 104 9.62 -18.07 -8.04
N THR A 105 9.53 -18.98 -7.09
CA THR A 105 8.71 -18.79 -5.88
C THR A 105 9.25 -17.65 -5.01
N CYS A 106 10.56 -17.54 -4.88
CA CYS A 106 11.20 -16.44 -4.16
C CYS A 106 10.89 -15.09 -4.82
N GLU A 107 10.97 -15.01 -6.16
CA GLU A 107 10.60 -13.80 -6.89
C GLU A 107 9.12 -13.41 -6.68
N LEU A 108 8.20 -14.38 -6.70
CA LEU A 108 6.78 -14.12 -6.44
C LEU A 108 6.54 -13.62 -5.02
N LEU A 109 7.28 -14.12 -4.03
CA LEU A 109 7.22 -13.63 -2.65
C LEU A 109 7.73 -12.20 -2.52
N GLU A 110 8.83 -11.85 -3.16
CA GLU A 110 9.36 -10.49 -3.20
C GLU A 110 8.34 -9.53 -3.82
N ARG A 111 7.67 -9.93 -4.90
CA ARG A 111 6.59 -9.16 -5.55
C ARG A 111 5.38 -8.99 -4.65
N LEU A 112 5.01 -10.03 -3.92
CA LEU A 112 3.94 -9.96 -2.91
C LEU A 112 4.29 -8.98 -1.79
N ILE A 113 5.50 -9.05 -1.26
CA ILE A 113 6.00 -8.13 -0.22
C ILE A 113 5.98 -6.68 -0.73
N LEU A 114 6.39 -6.46 -1.97
CA LEU A 114 6.31 -5.15 -2.60
C LEU A 114 4.85 -4.65 -2.69
N LEU A 115 3.91 -5.52 -3.08
CA LEU A 115 2.48 -5.19 -3.12
C LEU A 115 1.96 -4.78 -1.74
N ILE A 116 2.25 -5.57 -0.70
CA ILE A 116 1.84 -5.28 0.68
C ILE A 116 2.42 -3.94 1.14
N SER A 117 3.71 -3.70 0.88
CA SER A 117 4.38 -2.44 1.24
C SER A 117 3.78 -1.23 0.52
N LEU A 118 3.48 -1.38 -0.79
CA LEU A 118 2.81 -0.33 -1.57
C LEU A 118 1.41 0.00 -1.04
N LEU A 119 0.64 -1.00 -0.63
CA LEU A 119 -0.69 -0.77 -0.05
C LEU A 119 -0.63 0.06 1.24
N LEU A 120 0.42 -0.10 2.03
CA LEU A 120 0.64 0.71 3.24
C LEU A 120 0.95 2.16 2.88
N VAL A 121 1.98 2.39 2.05
CA VAL A 121 2.46 3.75 1.75
C VAL A 121 1.51 4.56 0.88
N ARG A 122 0.68 3.92 0.07
CA ARG A 122 -0.33 4.62 -0.76
C ARG A 122 -1.68 4.80 -0.08
N SER A 123 -1.84 4.31 1.16
CA SER A 123 -3.10 4.48 1.90
C SER A 123 -3.38 5.97 2.17
N PRO A 124 -4.64 6.42 2.11
CA PRO A 124 -5.00 7.82 2.36
C PRO A 124 -4.51 8.32 3.72
N LYS A 125 -4.55 7.45 4.73
CA LYS A 125 -4.07 7.77 6.09
C LYS A 125 -2.57 8.05 6.10
N TYR A 126 -1.77 7.23 5.42
CA TYR A 126 -0.33 7.40 5.33
C TYR A 126 0.02 8.68 4.55
N LEU A 127 -0.54 8.86 3.36
CA LEU A 127 -0.30 10.05 2.54
C LEU A 127 -0.69 11.34 3.25
N LYS A 128 -1.82 11.33 3.98
CA LYS A 128 -2.21 12.48 4.79
C LYS A 128 -1.18 12.80 5.88
N ARG A 129 -0.61 11.78 6.53
CA ARG A 129 0.45 11.96 7.52
C ARG A 129 1.73 12.52 6.88
N VAL A 130 2.14 11.97 5.74
CA VAL A 130 3.30 12.47 4.97
C VAL A 130 3.13 13.95 4.66
N ARG A 131 1.99 14.34 4.12
CA ARG A 131 1.67 15.73 3.77
C ARG A 131 1.63 16.66 4.98
N SER A 132 1.07 16.20 6.10
CA SER A 132 1.02 17.03 7.32
C SER A 132 2.41 17.35 7.90
N ASN A 133 3.40 16.53 7.57
CA ASN A 133 4.78 16.72 8.02
C ASN A 133 5.64 17.53 7.02
N ALA A 134 5.14 17.77 5.81
CA ALA A 134 5.93 18.44 4.76
C ALA A 134 6.41 19.85 5.17
N ALA A 135 5.53 20.62 5.85
CA ALA A 135 5.91 21.95 6.34
C ALA A 135 7.04 21.89 7.39
N SER A 136 7.02 20.90 8.28
CA SER A 136 8.10 20.71 9.27
C SER A 136 9.40 20.32 8.59
N TYR A 137 9.36 19.42 7.63
CA TYR A 137 10.53 19.04 6.84
C TYR A 137 11.11 20.22 6.04
N ALA A 138 10.27 21.08 5.49
CA ALA A 138 10.73 22.27 4.79
C ALA A 138 11.55 23.18 5.72
N VAL A 139 11.07 23.39 6.95
CA VAL A 139 11.78 24.17 7.97
C VAL A 139 13.10 23.50 8.38
N GLU A 140 13.12 22.18 8.54
CA GLU A 140 14.33 21.43 8.88
C GLU A 140 15.38 21.52 7.76
N LEU A 141 14.97 21.35 6.50
CA LEU A 141 15.87 21.49 5.34
C LEU A 141 16.52 22.87 5.26
N GLU A 142 15.78 23.92 5.61
CA GLU A 142 16.33 25.28 5.69
C GLU A 142 17.32 25.41 6.84
N ALA A 143 16.96 24.92 8.04
CA ALA A 143 17.79 25.00 9.22
C ALA A 143 19.11 24.23 9.07
N GLU A 144 19.10 23.13 8.32
CA GLU A 144 20.27 22.30 8.02
C GLU A 144 21.11 22.84 6.84
N GLY A 145 20.64 23.91 6.18
CA GLY A 145 21.34 24.55 5.07
C GLY A 145 21.26 23.80 3.74
N PHE A 146 20.35 22.82 3.61
CA PHE A 146 20.05 22.16 2.34
C PHE A 146 19.29 23.09 1.39
N LEU A 147 18.69 24.15 1.91
CA LEU A 147 18.10 25.25 1.17
C LEU A 147 18.69 26.56 1.62
N THR A 148 19.43 27.21 0.76
CA THR A 148 20.04 28.49 1.04
C THR A 148 19.13 29.65 0.68
N GLU A 149 19.42 30.85 1.20
CA GLU A 149 18.71 32.08 0.81
C GLU A 149 18.90 32.39 -0.70
N ALA A 150 20.02 31.94 -1.29
CA ALA A 150 20.26 32.06 -2.72
C ALA A 150 19.30 31.18 -3.52
N ASP A 151 19.13 29.92 -3.10
CA ASP A 151 18.19 29.00 -3.74
C ASP A 151 16.74 29.51 -3.68
N ARG A 152 16.35 30.11 -2.53
CA ARG A 152 15.03 30.75 -2.41
C ARG A 152 14.85 31.91 -3.38
N LYS A 153 15.85 32.77 -3.51
CA LYS A 153 15.82 33.90 -4.46
C LYS A 153 15.75 33.44 -5.91
N GLU A 154 16.42 32.35 -6.24
CA GLU A 154 16.33 31.71 -7.55
C GLU A 154 14.94 31.16 -7.81
N MET A 155 14.36 30.42 -6.83
CA MET A 155 13.00 29.92 -6.89
C MET A 155 11.96 31.05 -7.00
N ASP A 156 12.14 32.15 -6.27
CA ASP A 156 11.26 33.33 -6.36
C ASP A 156 11.39 33.99 -7.76
N ALA A 157 12.58 34.08 -8.30
CA ALA A 157 12.83 34.62 -9.63
C ALA A 157 12.20 33.79 -10.76
N GLU A 158 12.13 32.46 -10.55
CA GLU A 158 11.46 31.50 -11.44
C GLU A 158 9.94 31.39 -11.20
N GLY A 159 9.39 32.10 -10.20
CA GLY A 159 7.96 32.07 -9.86
C GLY A 159 7.53 30.85 -9.02
N PHE A 160 8.47 30.14 -8.41
CA PHE A 160 8.20 28.95 -7.58
C PHE A 160 8.29 29.22 -6.07
N GLY A 161 8.61 30.44 -5.64
CA GLY A 161 8.83 30.75 -4.21
C GLY A 161 7.62 30.40 -3.31
N GLU A 162 6.41 30.73 -3.74
CA GLU A 162 5.18 30.39 -3.01
C GLU A 162 4.81 28.89 -3.12
N GLU A 163 5.42 28.16 -4.07
CA GLU A 163 5.18 26.73 -4.29
C GLU A 163 6.16 25.84 -3.55
N PHE A 164 7.15 26.39 -2.84
CA PHE A 164 8.23 25.62 -2.20
C PHE A 164 7.70 24.48 -1.31
N GLU A 165 6.78 24.75 -0.39
CA GLU A 165 6.23 23.73 0.45
C GLU A 165 5.45 22.66 -0.34
N SER A 166 4.79 23.03 -1.44
CA SER A 166 4.11 22.09 -2.34
C SER A 166 5.13 21.21 -3.09
N ILE A 167 6.28 21.75 -3.46
CA ILE A 167 7.39 21.00 -4.07
C ILE A 167 7.99 20.02 -3.04
N VAL A 168 8.21 20.45 -1.80
CA VAL A 168 8.66 19.56 -0.71
C VAL A 168 7.63 18.46 -0.45
N GLU A 169 6.34 18.78 -0.40
CA GLU A 169 5.26 17.78 -0.27
C GLU A 169 5.32 16.74 -1.38
N LEU A 170 5.50 17.17 -2.64
CA LEU A 170 5.64 16.27 -3.79
C LEU A 170 6.88 15.40 -3.66
N ALA A 171 8.03 15.98 -3.34
CA ALA A 171 9.28 15.23 -3.19
C ALA A 171 9.22 14.17 -2.09
N ILE A 172 8.62 14.49 -0.94
CA ILE A 172 8.43 13.54 0.17
C ILE A 172 7.44 12.44 -0.24
N GLN A 173 6.35 12.79 -0.92
CA GLN A 173 5.38 11.82 -1.41
C GLN A 173 6.01 10.87 -2.43
N ASP A 174 6.78 11.40 -3.39
CA ASP A 174 7.47 10.59 -4.38
C ASP A 174 8.55 9.70 -3.75
N ALA A 175 9.25 10.21 -2.74
CA ALA A 175 10.18 9.40 -1.97
C ALA A 175 9.47 8.24 -1.25
N ALA A 176 8.29 8.49 -0.68
CA ALA A 176 7.50 7.47 0.01
C ALA A 176 6.95 6.40 -0.93
N LEU A 177 6.51 6.79 -2.14
CA LEU A 177 5.82 5.91 -3.09
C LEU A 177 6.77 5.18 -4.06
N PHE A 178 7.88 5.81 -4.47
CA PHE A 178 8.67 5.34 -5.61
C PHE A 178 10.16 5.17 -5.34
N LYS A 179 10.70 5.79 -4.28
CA LYS A 179 12.13 5.63 -3.98
C LYS A 179 12.40 4.27 -3.37
N PHE A 180 13.32 3.55 -4.00
CA PHE A 180 13.83 2.27 -3.51
C PHE A 180 15.31 2.43 -3.16
N CYS A 181 15.58 3.24 -2.13
CA CYS A 181 16.91 3.49 -1.61
C CYS A 181 16.88 3.46 -0.09
N GLU A 182 18.04 3.29 0.52
CA GLU A 182 18.17 3.27 1.98
C GLU A 182 17.55 4.53 2.61
N GLY A 183 16.77 4.34 3.67
CA GLY A 183 16.03 5.40 4.35
C GLY A 183 14.65 5.74 3.74
N ALA A 184 14.36 5.34 2.51
CA ALA A 184 13.04 5.55 1.93
C ALA A 184 11.99 4.63 2.57
N PRO A 185 10.74 5.11 2.83
CA PRO A 185 9.71 4.32 3.52
C PRO A 185 9.38 3.00 2.84
N LEU A 186 9.24 2.98 1.51
CA LEU A 186 8.95 1.77 0.77
C LEU A 186 10.09 0.75 0.89
N HIS A 187 11.34 1.19 0.75
CA HIS A 187 12.51 0.34 0.91
C HIS A 187 12.61 -0.24 2.33
N SER A 188 12.37 0.58 3.34
CA SER A 188 12.41 0.15 4.75
C SER A 188 11.35 -0.91 5.05
N LEU A 189 10.11 -0.74 4.54
CA LEU A 189 9.03 -1.71 4.70
C LEU A 189 9.34 -3.02 3.98
N VAL A 190 9.79 -2.97 2.73
CA VAL A 190 10.17 -4.17 1.99
C VAL A 190 11.32 -4.89 2.68
N SER A 191 12.37 -4.17 3.10
CA SER A 191 13.52 -4.74 3.81
C SER A 191 13.15 -5.37 5.15
N LEU A 192 12.17 -4.80 5.87
CA LEU A 192 11.62 -5.38 7.09
C LEU A 192 10.92 -6.71 6.78
N MET A 193 9.98 -6.70 5.82
CA MET A 193 9.16 -7.86 5.50
C MET A 193 9.96 -9.01 4.85
N LEU A 194 11.02 -8.71 4.09
CA LEU A 194 11.93 -9.72 3.51
C LEU A 194 12.70 -10.50 4.58
N ARG A 195 12.79 -9.98 5.80
CA ARG A 195 13.42 -10.68 6.94
C ARG A 195 12.44 -11.53 7.74
N MET A 196 11.14 -11.51 7.36
CA MET A 196 10.10 -12.29 8.02
C MET A 196 9.92 -13.63 7.31
N ASP A 197 9.48 -14.64 8.06
CA ASP A 197 9.05 -15.91 7.50
C ASP A 197 7.65 -15.78 6.91
N CYS A 198 7.42 -16.43 5.77
CA CYS A 198 6.15 -16.35 5.05
C CYS A 198 5.38 -17.66 5.19
N GLY A 199 4.12 -17.57 5.58
CA GLY A 199 3.18 -18.71 5.61
C GLY A 199 1.91 -18.39 4.85
N PHE A 200 1.38 -19.37 4.13
CA PHE A 200 0.08 -19.27 3.45
C PHE A 200 -0.97 -20.06 4.21
N PHE A 201 -2.18 -19.51 4.23
CA PHE A 201 -3.36 -20.15 4.82
C PHE A 201 -4.40 -20.41 3.75
N VAL A 202 -5.07 -21.56 3.90
CA VAL A 202 -6.25 -21.89 3.10
C VAL A 202 -7.47 -21.72 3.99
N ALA A 203 -8.47 -20.98 3.51
CA ALA A 203 -9.73 -20.84 4.24
C ALA A 203 -10.39 -22.21 4.47
N PRO A 204 -10.95 -22.47 5.66
CA PRO A 204 -11.73 -23.69 5.92
C PRO A 204 -12.87 -23.85 4.92
N GLU A 205 -13.30 -25.10 4.69
CA GLU A 205 -14.44 -25.35 3.82
C GLU A 205 -15.69 -24.61 4.31
N GLY A 206 -16.38 -23.93 3.39
CA GLY A 206 -17.53 -23.09 3.71
C GLY A 206 -17.23 -21.73 4.32
N SER A 207 -15.96 -21.36 4.44
CA SER A 207 -15.50 -20.06 4.93
C SER A 207 -14.69 -19.33 3.85
N GLU A 208 -14.64 -18.01 3.95
CA GLU A 208 -13.91 -17.15 3.01
C GLU A 208 -13.19 -16.04 3.76
N PHE A 209 -11.99 -15.70 3.29
CA PHE A 209 -11.34 -14.47 3.72
C PHE A 209 -12.05 -13.26 3.15
N ILE A 210 -12.14 -12.21 3.94
CA ILE A 210 -12.64 -10.91 3.52
C ILE A 210 -11.47 -9.94 3.38
N THR A 211 -11.68 -8.90 2.58
CA THR A 211 -10.70 -7.81 2.44
C THR A 211 -11.25 -6.49 2.97
N SER A 212 -10.40 -5.48 3.07
CA SER A 212 -10.76 -4.15 3.55
C SER A 212 -10.11 -3.04 2.73
N SER A 213 -10.43 -1.79 3.05
CA SER A 213 -9.79 -0.60 2.47
C SER A 213 -8.32 -0.43 2.88
N LEU A 214 -7.86 -1.15 3.89
CA LEU A 214 -6.46 -1.35 4.25
C LEU A 214 -6.30 -2.82 4.63
N PRO A 215 -6.04 -3.71 3.66
CA PRO A 215 -6.08 -5.16 3.87
C PRO A 215 -4.84 -5.73 4.55
N ILE A 216 -4.21 -4.97 5.41
CA ILE A 216 -2.98 -5.33 6.12
C ILE A 216 -3.26 -5.23 7.60
N PHE A 217 -3.09 -6.34 8.30
CA PHE A 217 -3.40 -6.46 9.71
C PHE A 217 -2.11 -6.80 10.48
N PRO A 218 -1.37 -5.79 10.96
CA PRO A 218 -0.21 -6.02 11.80
C PRO A 218 -0.65 -6.44 13.20
N GLU A 219 -0.03 -7.48 13.71
CA GLU A 219 -0.12 -7.89 15.10
C GLU A 219 1.16 -7.45 15.82
N TRP A 220 1.00 -6.74 16.92
CA TRP A 220 2.09 -6.23 17.73
C TRP A 220 2.27 -7.13 18.95
N SER A 221 3.51 -7.43 19.32
CA SER A 221 3.77 -8.07 20.60
C SER A 221 3.48 -7.08 21.75
N ASP A 222 3.09 -7.58 22.90
CA ASP A 222 2.89 -6.78 24.12
C ASP A 222 4.20 -6.12 24.63
N ILE A 223 5.34 -6.52 24.10
CA ILE A 223 6.65 -5.93 24.34
C ILE A 223 6.78 -4.75 23.38
N GLN A 224 7.19 -3.59 23.87
CA GLN A 224 7.37 -2.33 23.11
C GLN A 224 8.42 -2.47 21.97
N GLU A 225 8.13 -3.31 21.01
CA GLU A 225 8.94 -3.49 19.81
C GLU A 225 8.46 -2.54 18.73
N SER A 226 9.39 -1.97 17.99
CA SER A 226 9.12 -1.04 16.88
C SER A 226 8.48 -1.75 15.68
N ASP A 227 8.69 -3.06 15.58
CA ASP A 227 8.30 -3.88 14.42
C ASP A 227 7.16 -4.84 14.77
N PRO A 228 6.21 -5.09 13.84
CA PRO A 228 5.11 -6.00 14.08
C PRO A 228 5.62 -7.44 14.22
N TYR A 229 5.05 -8.18 15.17
CA TYR A 229 5.33 -9.60 15.36
C TYR A 229 4.83 -10.45 14.18
N SER A 230 3.65 -10.11 13.67
CA SER A 230 3.05 -10.75 12.50
C SER A 230 2.31 -9.73 11.64
N ILE A 231 2.25 -9.99 10.33
CA ILE A 231 1.47 -9.22 9.37
C ILE A 231 0.59 -10.18 8.61
N TYR A 232 -0.73 -10.02 8.70
CA TYR A 232 -1.70 -10.81 7.96
C TYR A 232 -2.22 -10.04 6.76
N PHE A 233 -2.35 -10.75 5.62
CA PHE A 233 -2.86 -10.17 4.39
C PHE A 233 -3.73 -11.20 3.63
N PRO A 234 -5.02 -10.94 3.39
CA PRO A 234 -5.88 -11.81 2.59
C PRO A 234 -5.50 -11.67 1.12
N LEU A 235 -5.18 -12.78 0.46
CA LEU A 235 -4.87 -12.81 -0.98
C LEU A 235 -6.13 -12.94 -1.83
N SER A 236 -7.05 -13.79 -1.42
CA SER A 236 -8.30 -14.08 -2.10
C SER A 236 -9.31 -14.59 -1.08
N PRO A 237 -10.57 -14.84 -1.44
CA PRO A 237 -11.50 -15.52 -0.54
C PRO A 237 -10.98 -16.86 0.00
N ARG A 238 -10.11 -17.53 -0.78
CA ARG A 238 -9.55 -18.85 -0.42
C ARG A 238 -8.23 -18.79 0.32
N TYR A 239 -7.38 -17.80 0.03
CA TYR A 239 -6.01 -17.74 0.50
C TYR A 239 -5.72 -16.49 1.32
N GLY A 240 -4.95 -16.66 2.38
CA GLY A 240 -4.32 -15.59 3.14
C GLY A 240 -2.83 -15.84 3.30
N VAL A 241 -2.07 -14.81 3.60
CA VAL A 241 -0.65 -14.89 3.93
C VAL A 241 -0.39 -14.27 5.29
N VAL A 242 0.56 -14.85 6.00
CA VAL A 242 1.15 -14.26 7.20
C VAL A 242 2.66 -14.11 7.00
N LEU A 243 3.15 -12.95 7.35
CA LEU A 243 4.57 -12.71 7.55
C LEU A 243 4.81 -12.67 9.05
N LYS A 244 5.75 -13.47 9.57
CA LYS A 244 6.10 -13.53 11.00
C LYS A 244 7.55 -13.20 11.20
N GLN A 245 7.87 -12.56 12.33
CA GLN A 245 9.26 -12.42 12.73
C GLN A 245 9.93 -13.78 12.76
N ARG A 246 11.12 -13.86 12.12
CA ARG A 246 11.89 -15.09 12.06
C ARG A 246 12.32 -15.50 13.46
N SER A 247 11.97 -16.72 13.86
CA SER A 247 12.57 -17.35 15.03
C SER A 247 13.89 -18.00 14.62
N GLU A 248 14.87 -18.08 15.53
CA GLU A 248 16.21 -18.61 15.23
C GLU A 248 16.21 -20.07 14.68
N ASN A 249 15.09 -20.78 14.79
CA ASN A 249 14.95 -22.20 14.47
C ASN A 249 14.03 -22.52 13.29
N ASP A 250 13.33 -21.55 12.69
CA ASP A 250 12.33 -21.81 11.66
C ASP A 250 12.83 -21.51 10.23
N ARG A 251 12.52 -22.40 9.31
CA ARG A 251 12.79 -22.30 7.87
C ARG A 251 11.55 -21.83 7.09
N LEU A 252 11.74 -20.84 6.43
CA LEU A 252 11.42 -20.07 5.23
C LEU A 252 10.00 -20.08 4.66
N VAL A 253 9.30 -21.12 4.39
CA VAL A 253 7.94 -21.06 3.81
C VAL A 253 7.12 -22.26 4.24
N SER A 254 5.94 -22.04 4.80
CA SER A 254 5.01 -23.09 5.14
C SER A 254 3.62 -22.84 4.54
N ILE A 255 2.98 -23.88 4.04
CA ILE A 255 1.55 -23.86 3.70
C ILE A 255 0.84 -24.57 4.82
N SER A 256 0.00 -23.84 5.54
CA SER A 256 -0.80 -24.39 6.64
C SER A 256 -2.28 -24.34 6.27
N HIS A 257 -2.99 -25.45 6.46
CA HIS A 257 -4.44 -25.44 6.51
C HIS A 257 -4.86 -24.93 7.88
N ILE A 258 -5.68 -23.90 7.93
CA ILE A 258 -6.34 -23.50 9.17
C ILE A 258 -7.40 -24.57 9.42
N ASP A 259 -7.18 -25.46 10.41
CA ASP A 259 -8.27 -26.29 10.86
C ASP A 259 -9.30 -25.38 11.54
N GLY A 260 -10.61 -25.68 11.36
CA GLY A 260 -11.74 -24.79 11.62
C GLY A 260 -11.96 -24.36 13.09
N SER A 261 -10.93 -24.35 13.91
CA SER A 261 -10.95 -23.74 15.24
C SER A 261 -10.76 -22.23 15.08
N ALA A 262 -11.83 -21.50 15.32
CA ALA A 262 -12.03 -20.08 15.18
C ALA A 262 -10.79 -19.23 15.46
N VAL A 263 -10.35 -18.47 14.45
CA VAL A 263 -9.66 -17.22 14.72
C VAL A 263 -10.76 -16.18 14.99
N ASP A 264 -11.15 -16.07 16.26
CA ASP A 264 -11.90 -14.92 16.75
C ASP A 264 -10.99 -13.70 16.62
N VAL A 265 -11.10 -12.99 15.50
CA VAL A 265 -10.49 -11.68 15.36
C VAL A 265 -11.34 -10.70 16.15
N GLN A 266 -11.11 -10.65 17.44
CA GLN A 266 -11.55 -9.53 18.27
C GLN A 266 -10.64 -8.34 17.91
N GLY A 267 -11.09 -7.52 16.99
CA GLY A 267 -10.49 -6.21 16.77
C GLY A 267 -10.95 -5.23 17.84
N PRO A 268 -10.08 -4.30 18.26
CA PRO A 268 -10.44 -3.21 19.14
C PRO A 268 -11.43 -2.25 18.51
#